data_e33ed7c68b3bb99951ab8fb2442bdae5
#
_entry.id   e33ed7c68b3bb99951ab8fb2442bdae5
#
_cell.length_a   1.000
_cell.length_b   1.000
_cell.length_c   1.000
_cell.angle_alpha   90.00
_cell.angle_beta   90.00
_cell.angle_gamma   90.00
#
_symmetry.space_group_name_H-M   'P 1'
#
loop_
_entity.id
_entity.type
_entity.pdbx_description
1 polymer ?
#
loop_
_entity_poly.entity_id
_entity_poly.type
_entity_poly.pdbx_seq_one_letter_code
_entity_poly.pdbx_strand_id
1 'polypeptide(L)'
;MNYTAPQFQNYESITVDELKDQANSLLNLVTEEQRPLRVCMNNGKEFLLFPQDLLAPICDSDFRLILLSAMRYAMGRNTCMPVVVSDYIKRHIQLLDDKFLVLATDEIRRYFEDYAEHEPNPNLWRSLLGALKTEQRERAHRQARKIRPCPTCGKPLEVMSITDNGHSPGGLDVIAHCQNCHSDYEWFCDKDGGVSDMKQHFFG
;
A
#
# COMPACT_ATOMS: atom_id res chain seq x y z
N MET A 1 -23.32 -2.68 -9.92
CA MET A 1 -22.36 -3.63 -10.53
C MET A 1 -22.35 -4.87 -9.68
N ASN A 2 -22.83 -6.00 -10.21
CA ASN A 2 -22.77 -7.28 -9.50
C ASN A 2 -21.32 -7.77 -9.56
N TYR A 3 -20.61 -7.68 -8.45
CA TYR A 3 -19.27 -8.25 -8.29
C TYR A 3 -19.44 -9.77 -8.21
N THR A 4 -19.13 -10.47 -9.28
CA THR A 4 -18.87 -11.91 -9.22
C THR A 4 -17.47 -12.04 -8.61
N ALA A 5 -17.42 -12.50 -7.36
CA ALA A 5 -16.14 -12.85 -6.74
C ALA A 5 -15.37 -13.78 -7.71
N PRO A 6 -14.05 -13.63 -7.85
CA PRO A 6 -13.25 -14.53 -8.65
C PRO A 6 -13.61 -15.95 -8.22
N GLN A 7 -13.86 -16.82 -9.20
CA GLN A 7 -14.32 -18.19 -8.94
C GLN A 7 -13.19 -18.98 -8.26
N PHE A 8 -13.12 -18.88 -6.94
CA PHE A 8 -12.28 -19.74 -6.10
C PHE A 8 -12.74 -21.21 -6.11
N GLN A 9 -13.60 -21.57 -7.05
CA GLN A 9 -14.28 -22.87 -7.10
C GLN A 9 -13.41 -24.02 -7.57
N ASN A 10 -12.23 -23.77 -8.14
CA ASN A 10 -11.39 -24.81 -8.76
C ASN A 10 -10.06 -25.10 -8.05
N TYR A 11 -9.90 -24.67 -6.80
CA TYR A 11 -8.71 -25.05 -6.06
C TYR A 11 -8.84 -26.48 -5.51
N GLU A 12 -7.78 -27.24 -5.64
CA GLU A 12 -7.65 -28.53 -5.00
C GLU A 12 -7.85 -28.38 -3.49
N SER A 13 -8.77 -29.16 -2.93
CA SER A 13 -9.10 -29.09 -1.51
C SER A 13 -8.43 -30.22 -0.78
N ILE A 14 -7.71 -29.90 0.28
CA ILE A 14 -7.04 -30.86 1.17
C ILE A 14 -7.52 -30.64 2.60
N THR A 15 -7.40 -31.66 3.42
CA THR A 15 -7.67 -31.57 4.86
C THR A 15 -6.41 -31.12 5.62
N VAL A 16 -6.59 -30.65 6.87
CA VAL A 16 -5.46 -30.34 7.74
C VAL A 16 -4.60 -31.56 8.03
N ASP A 17 -5.21 -32.75 8.10
CA ASP A 17 -4.49 -34.01 8.36
C ASP A 17 -3.65 -34.40 7.14
N GLU A 18 -4.18 -34.31 5.92
CA GLU A 18 -3.39 -34.46 4.69
C GLU A 18 -2.24 -33.45 4.61
N LEU A 19 -2.49 -32.18 5.00
CA LEU A 19 -1.41 -31.19 5.04
C LEU A 19 -0.31 -31.55 6.04
N LYS A 20 -0.65 -32.13 7.21
CA LYS A 20 0.35 -32.58 8.19
C LYS A 20 1.16 -33.76 7.68
N ASP A 21 0.47 -34.74 7.06
CA ASP A 21 1.11 -35.97 6.63
C ASP A 21 1.99 -35.78 5.40
N GLN A 22 1.63 -34.86 4.51
CA GLN A 22 2.29 -34.61 3.23
C GLN A 22 2.82 -33.16 3.10
N ALA A 23 3.15 -32.50 4.20
CA ALA A 23 3.46 -31.08 4.23
C ALA A 23 4.50 -30.66 3.17
N ASN A 24 5.63 -31.36 3.07
CA ASN A 24 6.69 -31.01 2.13
C ASN A 24 6.23 -31.15 0.68
N SER A 25 5.49 -32.21 0.35
CA SER A 25 5.00 -32.43 -1.02
C SER A 25 3.97 -31.37 -1.42
N LEU A 26 3.03 -31.06 -0.51
CA LEU A 26 1.97 -30.07 -0.75
C LEU A 26 2.51 -28.64 -0.78
N LEU A 27 3.50 -28.32 0.05
CA LEU A 27 4.18 -27.03 -0.01
C LEU A 27 4.98 -26.87 -1.30
N ASN A 28 5.61 -27.94 -1.82
CA ASN A 28 6.29 -27.89 -3.12
C ASN A 28 5.30 -27.65 -4.26
N LEU A 29 4.10 -28.25 -4.23
CA LEU A 29 3.05 -27.95 -5.21
C LEU A 29 2.70 -26.44 -5.21
N VAL A 30 2.62 -25.84 -4.03
CA VAL A 30 2.32 -24.39 -3.92
C VAL A 30 3.50 -23.54 -4.40
N THR A 31 4.74 -23.88 -4.03
CA THR A 31 5.91 -23.03 -4.30
C THR A 31 6.51 -23.24 -5.69
N GLU A 32 6.65 -24.49 -6.14
CA GLU A 32 7.31 -24.81 -7.40
C GLU A 32 6.33 -24.88 -8.57
N GLU A 33 5.15 -25.51 -8.36
CA GLU A 33 4.13 -25.60 -9.40
C GLU A 33 3.18 -24.41 -9.44
N GLN A 34 3.35 -23.43 -8.52
CA GLN A 34 2.51 -22.23 -8.44
C GLN A 34 1.01 -22.53 -8.34
N ARG A 35 0.65 -23.64 -7.66
CA ARG A 35 -0.73 -24.10 -7.51
C ARG A 35 -1.28 -23.72 -6.14
N PRO A 36 -2.32 -22.86 -6.07
CA PRO A 36 -3.01 -22.59 -4.82
C PRO A 36 -3.73 -23.82 -4.28
N LEU A 37 -3.70 -24.02 -2.97
CA LEU A 37 -4.41 -25.09 -2.28
C LEU A 37 -5.43 -24.53 -1.29
N ARG A 38 -6.61 -25.16 -1.22
CA ARG A 38 -7.63 -24.91 -0.20
C ARG A 38 -7.43 -25.91 0.93
N VAL A 39 -7.26 -25.43 2.14
CA VAL A 39 -7.13 -26.28 3.33
C VAL A 39 -8.40 -26.20 4.15
N CYS A 40 -9.08 -27.34 4.29
CA CYS A 40 -10.32 -27.48 5.06
C CYS A 40 -9.99 -27.96 6.49
N MET A 41 -10.39 -27.20 7.48
CA MET A 41 -10.23 -27.54 8.89
C MET A 41 -11.40 -28.39 9.38
N ASN A 42 -11.17 -29.22 10.40
CA ASN A 42 -12.20 -30.09 11.00
C ASN A 42 -13.39 -29.32 11.61
N ASN A 43 -13.24 -28.02 11.88
CA ASN A 43 -14.29 -27.13 12.39
C ASN A 43 -15.08 -26.41 11.28
N GLY A 44 -14.93 -26.82 10.02
CA GLY A 44 -15.58 -26.23 8.86
C GLY A 44 -14.99 -24.89 8.41
N LYS A 45 -13.89 -24.42 9.01
CA LYS A 45 -13.15 -23.25 8.50
C LYS A 45 -12.22 -23.67 7.37
N GLU A 46 -12.02 -22.77 6.44
CA GLU A 46 -11.14 -22.96 5.30
C GLU A 46 -10.11 -21.83 5.24
N PHE A 47 -8.91 -22.14 4.75
CA PHE A 47 -7.91 -21.15 4.36
C PHE A 47 -7.25 -21.56 3.05
N LEU A 48 -6.63 -20.59 2.39
CA LEU A 48 -5.97 -20.80 1.11
C LEU A 48 -4.46 -20.64 1.30
N LEU A 49 -3.70 -21.58 0.75
CA LEU A 49 -2.26 -21.47 0.59
C LEU A 49 -1.99 -20.98 -0.83
N PHE A 50 -1.31 -19.84 -0.95
CA PHE A 50 -0.93 -19.26 -2.22
C PHE A 50 0.59 -19.19 -2.38
N PRO A 51 1.12 -19.42 -3.59
CA PRO A 51 2.49 -19.05 -3.90
C PRO A 51 2.69 -17.55 -3.67
N GLN A 52 3.82 -17.20 -3.08
CA GLN A 52 4.16 -15.80 -2.84
C GLN A 52 4.21 -14.99 -4.14
N ASP A 53 4.68 -15.61 -5.22
CA ASP A 53 4.85 -14.96 -6.53
C ASP A 53 3.52 -14.70 -7.25
N LEU A 54 2.46 -15.48 -6.98
CA LEU A 54 1.12 -15.20 -7.49
C LEU A 54 0.47 -13.98 -6.79
N LEU A 55 1.01 -13.58 -5.65
CA LEU A 55 0.62 -12.35 -4.95
C LEU A 55 1.48 -11.16 -5.39
N ALA A 56 2.51 -11.39 -6.20
CA ALA A 56 3.47 -10.38 -6.59
C ALA A 56 2.94 -9.21 -7.43
N PRO A 57 1.94 -9.31 -8.30
CA PRO A 57 1.35 -8.13 -8.90
C PRO A 57 0.14 -7.62 -8.10
N ILE A 58 0.35 -7.24 -6.85
CA ILE A 58 -0.63 -6.50 -6.02
C ILE A 58 -0.96 -5.11 -6.60
N CYS A 59 -0.53 -4.85 -7.79
CA CYS A 59 -0.89 -3.68 -8.59
C CYS A 59 -2.22 -3.84 -9.32
N ASP A 60 -2.85 -5.01 -9.27
CA ASP A 60 -4.14 -5.24 -9.89
C ASP A 60 -5.24 -4.51 -9.08
N SER A 61 -6.03 -3.73 -9.81
CA SER A 61 -7.17 -2.99 -9.23
C SER A 61 -8.15 -3.89 -8.50
N ASP A 62 -8.33 -5.13 -8.97
CA ASP A 62 -9.24 -6.09 -8.36
C ASP A 62 -8.73 -6.62 -7.03
N PHE A 63 -7.43 -6.93 -6.94
CA PHE A 63 -6.81 -7.33 -5.69
C PHE A 63 -6.84 -6.21 -4.64
N ARG A 64 -6.62 -4.96 -5.05
CA ARG A 64 -6.75 -3.78 -4.20
C ARG A 64 -8.15 -3.67 -3.60
N LEU A 65 -9.19 -3.88 -4.39
CA LEU A 65 -10.58 -3.87 -3.92
C LEU A 65 -10.87 -5.01 -2.93
N ILE A 66 -10.33 -6.20 -3.18
CA ILE A 66 -10.43 -7.34 -2.26
C ILE A 66 -9.77 -7.00 -0.92
N LEU A 67 -8.58 -6.43 -0.95
CA LEU A 67 -7.83 -6.07 0.24
C LEU A 67 -8.54 -4.98 1.07
N LEU A 68 -9.06 -3.93 0.41
CA LEU A 68 -9.87 -2.90 1.06
C LEU A 68 -11.17 -3.47 1.65
N SER A 69 -11.81 -4.38 0.94
CA SER A 69 -13.02 -5.06 1.43
C SER A 69 -12.72 -5.92 2.66
N ALA A 70 -11.59 -6.64 2.65
CA ALA A 70 -11.12 -7.42 3.79
C ALA A 70 -10.80 -6.52 4.99
N MET A 71 -10.19 -5.35 4.77
CA MET A 71 -9.95 -4.35 5.81
C MET A 71 -11.27 -3.86 6.43
N ARG A 72 -12.23 -3.45 5.62
CA ARG A 72 -13.54 -2.97 6.08
C ARG A 72 -14.28 -4.03 6.88
N TYR A 73 -14.26 -5.28 6.39
CA TYR A 73 -14.85 -6.39 7.11
C TYR A 73 -14.17 -6.65 8.45
N ALA A 74 -12.85 -6.59 8.48
CA ALA A 74 -12.05 -6.81 9.68
C ALA A 74 -12.26 -5.71 10.73
N MET A 75 -12.40 -4.45 10.32
CA MET A 75 -12.69 -3.32 11.20
C MET A 75 -14.03 -3.48 11.92
N GLY A 76 -15.07 -3.97 11.23
CA GLY A 76 -16.39 -4.17 11.80
C GLY A 76 -16.55 -5.41 12.68
N ARG A 77 -15.52 -6.27 12.82
CA ARG A 77 -15.62 -7.54 13.55
C ARG A 77 -14.33 -7.86 14.29
N ASN A 78 -14.45 -8.12 15.59
CA ASN A 78 -13.34 -8.55 16.45
C ASN A 78 -12.89 -9.98 16.09
N THR A 79 -12.11 -10.15 15.02
CA THR A 79 -11.61 -11.43 14.53
C THR A 79 -10.09 -11.37 14.34
N CYS A 80 -9.44 -12.54 14.16
CA CYS A 80 -8.00 -12.57 13.82
C CYS A 80 -7.69 -11.98 12.43
N MET A 81 -8.71 -11.75 11.60
CA MET A 81 -8.57 -11.18 10.26
C MET A 81 -7.83 -9.83 10.24
N PRO A 82 -8.07 -8.90 11.20
CA PRO A 82 -7.32 -7.66 11.27
C PRO A 82 -5.80 -7.85 11.33
N VAL A 83 -5.33 -8.81 12.11
CA VAL A 83 -3.90 -9.12 12.25
C VAL A 83 -3.31 -9.58 10.93
N VAL A 84 -3.96 -10.57 10.29
CA VAL A 84 -3.51 -11.15 9.01
C VAL A 84 -3.45 -10.07 7.93
N VAL A 85 -4.49 -9.25 7.79
CA VAL A 85 -4.56 -8.18 6.79
C VAL A 85 -3.52 -7.11 7.06
N SER A 86 -3.34 -6.70 8.33
CA SER A 86 -2.33 -5.72 8.71
C SER A 86 -0.92 -6.20 8.40
N ASP A 87 -0.60 -7.42 8.78
CA ASP A 87 0.73 -8.00 8.55
C ASP A 87 1.01 -8.17 7.05
N TYR A 88 0.02 -8.59 6.29
CA TYR A 88 0.13 -8.71 4.85
C TYR A 88 0.44 -7.35 4.20
N ILE A 89 -0.36 -6.32 4.50
CA ILE A 89 -0.15 -4.97 3.98
C ILE A 89 1.25 -4.46 4.35
N LYS A 90 1.67 -4.59 5.61
CA LYS A 90 2.97 -4.12 6.08
C LYS A 90 4.14 -4.80 5.36
N ARG A 91 4.05 -6.12 5.11
CA ARG A 91 5.10 -6.88 4.41
C ARG A 91 5.23 -6.47 2.94
N HIS A 92 4.14 -6.10 2.30
CA HIS A 92 4.09 -5.79 0.88
C HIS A 92 3.89 -4.31 0.57
N ILE A 93 4.04 -3.44 1.57
CA ILE A 93 3.70 -2.02 1.48
C ILE A 93 4.41 -1.30 0.34
N GLN A 94 5.65 -1.69 0.04
CA GLN A 94 6.43 -1.10 -1.04
C GLN A 94 5.91 -1.48 -2.44
N LEU A 95 5.19 -2.60 -2.56
CA LEU A 95 4.61 -3.10 -3.81
C LEU A 95 3.21 -2.53 -4.08
N LEU A 96 2.57 -1.96 -3.07
CA LEU A 96 1.23 -1.37 -3.19
C LEU A 96 1.29 -0.09 -4.02
N ASP A 97 0.31 0.13 -4.89
CA ASP A 97 0.21 1.36 -5.65
C ASP A 97 -0.17 2.57 -4.77
N ASP A 98 0.12 3.79 -5.26
CA ASP A 98 -0.15 5.02 -4.51
C ASP A 98 -1.65 5.20 -4.23
N LYS A 99 -2.53 4.78 -5.14
CA LYS A 99 -3.99 4.85 -4.96
C LYS A 99 -4.44 3.96 -3.82
N PHE A 100 -3.88 2.74 -3.70
CA PHE A 100 -4.19 1.87 -2.57
C PHE A 100 -3.74 2.48 -1.25
N LEU A 101 -2.52 3.02 -1.18
CA LEU A 101 -1.99 3.63 0.03
C LEU A 101 -2.89 4.77 0.52
N VAL A 102 -3.36 5.63 -0.38
CA VAL A 102 -4.28 6.72 -0.06
C VAL A 102 -5.62 6.18 0.43
N LEU A 103 -6.25 5.28 -0.34
CA LEU A 103 -7.55 4.72 0.02
C LEU A 103 -7.52 3.98 1.36
N ALA A 104 -6.47 3.18 1.61
CA ALA A 104 -6.32 2.45 2.87
C ALA A 104 -6.10 3.40 4.05
N THR A 105 -5.30 4.45 3.87
CA THR A 105 -5.08 5.47 4.88
C THR A 105 -6.37 6.21 5.23
N ASP A 106 -7.14 6.61 4.22
CA ASP A 106 -8.40 7.33 4.40
C ASP A 106 -9.48 6.44 5.03
N GLU A 107 -9.57 5.16 4.67
CA GLU A 107 -10.51 4.21 5.28
C GLU A 107 -10.21 4.01 6.77
N ILE A 108 -8.94 3.79 7.13
CA ILE A 108 -8.57 3.59 8.54
C ILE A 108 -8.84 4.88 9.34
N ARG A 109 -8.54 6.05 8.76
CA ARG A 109 -8.79 7.33 9.43
C ARG A 109 -10.28 7.53 9.69
N ARG A 110 -11.15 7.37 8.68
CA ARG A 110 -12.61 7.46 8.83
C ARG A 110 -13.14 6.48 9.87
N TYR A 111 -12.64 5.25 9.83
CA TYR A 111 -13.02 4.24 10.80
C TYR A 111 -12.72 4.70 12.24
N PHE A 112 -11.57 5.30 12.49
CA PHE A 112 -11.24 5.83 13.80
C PHE A 112 -12.08 7.05 14.19
N GLU A 113 -12.43 7.91 13.25
CA GLU A 113 -13.33 9.04 13.50
C GLU A 113 -14.71 8.56 13.97
N ASP A 114 -15.21 7.48 13.39
CA ASP A 114 -16.55 6.96 13.64
C ASP A 114 -16.62 5.94 14.81
N TYR A 115 -15.58 5.16 15.02
CA TYR A 115 -15.63 3.95 15.86
C TYR A 115 -14.47 3.78 16.86
N ALA A 116 -13.62 4.77 17.07
CA ALA A 116 -12.39 4.64 17.87
C ALA A 116 -12.67 4.13 19.31
N GLU A 117 -13.76 4.52 19.91
CA GLU A 117 -14.14 4.13 21.28
C GLU A 117 -14.56 2.65 21.38
N HIS A 118 -14.98 2.05 20.29
CA HIS A 118 -15.51 0.68 20.24
C HIS A 118 -14.52 -0.32 19.59
N GLU A 119 -13.36 0.17 19.13
CA GLU A 119 -12.38 -0.67 18.45
C GLU A 119 -11.63 -1.56 19.45
N PRO A 120 -11.77 -2.88 19.37
CA PRO A 120 -11.12 -3.82 20.30
C PRO A 120 -9.59 -3.90 20.11
N ASN A 121 -9.07 -3.53 18.94
CA ASN A 121 -7.64 -3.58 18.61
C ASN A 121 -7.11 -2.25 18.04
N PRO A 122 -7.26 -1.13 18.76
CA PRO A 122 -6.93 0.19 18.20
C PRO A 122 -5.43 0.32 17.86
N ASN A 123 -4.56 -0.35 18.61
CA ASN A 123 -3.12 -0.28 18.38
C ASN A 123 -2.69 -0.96 17.07
N LEU A 124 -3.38 -2.03 16.66
CA LEU A 124 -3.12 -2.69 15.39
C LEU A 124 -3.37 -1.74 14.22
N TRP A 125 -4.53 -1.09 14.22
CA TRP A 125 -4.93 -0.15 13.17
C TRP A 125 -4.10 1.12 13.16
N ARG A 126 -3.73 1.65 14.35
CA ARG A 126 -2.81 2.78 14.47
C ARG A 126 -1.43 2.44 13.91
N SER A 127 -0.93 1.24 14.19
CA SER A 127 0.35 0.76 13.67
C SER A 127 0.32 0.58 12.15
N LEU A 128 -0.78 0.07 11.58
CA LEU A 128 -0.97 -0.02 10.14
C LEU A 128 -1.06 1.36 9.49
N LEU A 129 -1.86 2.26 10.07
CA LEU A 129 -1.97 3.65 9.61
C LEU A 129 -0.62 4.37 9.63
N GLY A 130 0.17 4.16 10.69
CA GLY A 130 1.53 4.69 10.78
C GLY A 130 2.42 4.19 9.65
N ALA A 131 2.40 2.88 9.36
CA ALA A 131 3.19 2.29 8.29
C ALA A 131 2.78 2.84 6.90
N LEU A 132 1.47 2.94 6.63
CA LEU A 132 0.95 3.51 5.37
C LEU A 132 1.39 4.97 5.17
N LYS A 133 1.24 5.80 6.22
CA LYS A 133 1.68 7.21 6.18
C LYS A 133 3.19 7.36 5.99
N THR A 134 3.98 6.50 6.64
CA THR A 134 5.43 6.50 6.47
C THR A 134 5.81 6.19 5.02
N GLU A 135 5.24 5.14 4.44
CA GLU A 135 5.51 4.79 3.03
C GLU A 135 5.07 5.91 2.07
N GLN A 136 3.90 6.51 2.28
CA GLN A 136 3.45 7.67 1.47
C GLN A 136 4.47 8.81 1.54
N ARG A 137 4.93 9.16 2.76
CA ARG A 137 5.92 10.23 2.95
C ARG A 137 7.25 9.89 2.27
N GLU A 138 7.73 8.66 2.41
CA GLU A 138 8.96 8.23 1.74
C GLU A 138 8.85 8.29 0.21
N ARG A 139 7.69 7.93 -0.35
CA ARG A 139 7.45 8.07 -1.80
C ARG A 139 7.45 9.53 -2.23
N ALA A 140 6.77 10.41 -1.50
CA ALA A 140 6.79 11.84 -1.76
C ALA A 140 8.22 12.38 -1.73
N HIS A 141 9.03 12.01 -0.72
CA HIS A 141 10.45 12.38 -0.66
C HIS A 141 11.29 11.83 -1.81
N ARG A 142 11.05 10.57 -2.23
CA ARG A 142 11.73 10.01 -3.42
C ARG A 142 11.37 10.78 -4.69
N GLN A 143 10.13 11.21 -4.85
CA GLN A 143 9.70 12.05 -5.98
C GLN A 143 10.31 13.46 -5.90
N ALA A 144 10.32 14.07 -4.72
CA ALA A 144 10.89 15.39 -4.49
C ALA A 144 12.38 15.46 -4.81
N ARG A 145 13.12 14.37 -4.53
CA ARG A 145 14.57 14.29 -4.81
C ARG A 145 14.93 13.92 -6.25
N LYS A 146 13.95 13.61 -7.11
CA LYS A 146 14.25 13.32 -8.51
C LYS A 146 14.84 14.55 -9.19
N ILE A 147 16.01 14.38 -9.80
CA ILE A 147 16.66 15.42 -10.60
C ILE A 147 15.74 15.78 -11.77
N ARG A 148 15.45 17.08 -11.88
CA ARG A 148 14.60 17.62 -12.94
C ARG A 148 15.39 18.57 -13.83
N PRO A 149 15.06 18.65 -15.12
CA PRO A 149 15.69 19.64 -16.01
C PRO A 149 15.12 21.03 -15.72
N CYS A 150 16.01 22.02 -15.78
CA CYS A 150 15.63 23.43 -15.74
C CYS A 150 14.71 23.76 -16.92
N PRO A 151 13.54 24.39 -16.69
CA PRO A 151 12.63 24.77 -17.77
C PRO A 151 13.24 25.72 -18.79
N THR A 152 14.20 26.55 -18.35
CA THR A 152 14.83 27.58 -19.20
C THR A 152 15.97 27.04 -20.05
N CYS A 153 16.85 26.17 -19.49
CA CYS A 153 18.08 25.77 -20.20
C CYS A 153 18.28 24.25 -20.32
N GLY A 154 17.38 23.43 -19.79
CA GLY A 154 17.43 21.98 -19.83
C GLY A 154 18.50 21.32 -18.94
N LYS A 155 19.35 22.10 -18.23
CA LYS A 155 20.35 21.56 -17.32
C LYS A 155 19.70 21.01 -16.04
N PRO A 156 20.32 20.04 -15.36
CA PRO A 156 19.78 19.49 -14.13
C PRO A 156 19.67 20.58 -13.05
N LEU A 157 18.56 20.54 -12.30
CA LEU A 157 18.35 21.37 -11.14
C LEU A 157 18.95 20.73 -9.90
N GLU A 158 19.51 21.55 -9.02
CA GLU A 158 20.00 21.14 -7.71
C GLU A 158 18.90 21.42 -6.65
N VAL A 159 18.43 20.38 -5.97
CA VAL A 159 17.42 20.52 -4.91
C VAL A 159 18.06 21.20 -3.69
N MET A 160 17.56 22.36 -3.34
CA MET A 160 18.03 23.18 -2.22
C MET A 160 17.29 22.87 -0.92
N SER A 161 15.97 22.72 -1.00
CA SER A 161 15.15 22.41 0.16
C SER A 161 13.94 21.54 -0.19
N ILE A 162 13.53 20.74 0.77
CA ILE A 162 12.28 19.97 0.76
C ILE A 162 11.63 20.19 2.11
N THR A 163 10.43 20.78 2.11
CA THR A 163 9.69 21.12 3.33
C THR A 163 8.29 20.52 3.30
N ASP A 164 7.77 20.15 4.46
CA ASP A 164 6.37 19.70 4.57
C ASP A 164 5.44 20.88 4.23
N ASN A 165 4.47 20.62 3.34
CA ASN A 165 3.46 21.62 2.97
C ASN A 165 2.41 21.71 4.09
N GLY A 166 2.28 22.90 4.69
CA GLY A 166 1.34 23.14 5.78
C GLY A 166 -0.15 23.06 5.38
N HIS A 167 -0.45 23.17 4.09
CA HIS A 167 -1.82 23.16 3.57
C HIS A 167 -2.27 21.78 3.05
N SER A 168 -1.32 20.89 2.74
CA SER A 168 -1.61 19.53 2.26
C SER A 168 -0.85 18.51 3.11
N PRO A 169 -1.50 17.89 4.11
CA PRO A 169 -0.84 16.92 4.97
C PRO A 169 -0.19 15.78 4.18
N GLY A 170 1.13 15.63 4.33
CA GLY A 170 1.94 14.64 3.62
C GLY A 170 2.42 15.09 2.23
N GLY A 171 2.07 16.29 1.79
CA GLY A 171 2.65 16.92 0.62
C GLY A 171 3.95 17.64 0.95
N LEU A 172 4.80 17.86 -0.06
CA LEU A 172 6.13 18.44 0.07
C LEU A 172 6.30 19.61 -0.91
N ASP A 173 6.76 20.74 -0.41
CA ASP A 173 7.26 21.84 -1.23
C ASP A 173 8.74 21.64 -1.51
N VAL A 174 9.12 21.78 -2.76
CA VAL A 174 10.51 21.60 -3.21
C VAL A 174 11.00 22.90 -3.84
N ILE A 175 12.17 23.35 -3.40
CA ILE A 175 12.89 24.47 -4.01
C ILE A 175 14.21 23.94 -4.58
N ALA A 176 14.51 24.31 -5.81
CA ALA A 176 15.72 23.89 -6.49
C ALA A 176 16.35 25.05 -7.28
N HIS A 177 17.66 25.02 -7.41
CA HIS A 177 18.47 26.03 -8.08
C HIS A 177 19.01 25.51 -9.42
N CYS A 178 19.03 26.38 -10.42
CA CYS A 178 19.75 26.14 -11.67
C CYS A 178 21.09 26.85 -11.67
N GLN A 179 22.17 26.12 -11.57
CA GLN A 179 23.52 26.67 -11.58
C GLN A 179 23.87 27.43 -12.88
N ASN A 180 23.22 27.07 -14.01
CA ASN A 180 23.48 27.68 -15.30
C ASN A 180 22.69 28.95 -15.55
N CYS A 181 21.43 29.02 -15.08
CA CYS A 181 20.57 30.22 -15.26
C CYS A 181 20.56 31.13 -14.04
N HIS A 182 21.15 30.71 -12.93
CA HIS A 182 21.10 31.39 -11.64
C HIS A 182 19.66 31.70 -11.21
N SER A 183 18.74 30.78 -11.45
CA SER A 183 17.31 30.93 -11.15
C SER A 183 16.83 29.81 -10.25
N ASP A 184 15.92 30.15 -9.36
CA ASP A 184 15.29 29.20 -8.46
C ASP A 184 13.92 28.80 -8.98
N TYR A 185 13.56 27.57 -8.71
CA TYR A 185 12.30 26.97 -9.12
C TYR A 185 11.66 26.26 -7.96
N GLU A 186 10.33 26.29 -7.91
CA GLU A 186 9.53 25.57 -6.93
C GLU A 186 8.52 24.64 -7.58
N TRP A 187 8.23 23.53 -6.93
CA TRP A 187 7.12 22.65 -7.27
C TRP A 187 6.62 21.96 -6.04
N PHE A 188 5.43 21.41 -6.13
CA PHE A 188 4.78 20.64 -5.08
C PHE A 188 4.76 19.16 -5.44
N CYS A 189 5.08 18.29 -4.49
CA CYS A 189 4.90 16.84 -4.57
C CYS A 189 3.77 16.42 -3.64
N ASP A 190 2.70 15.88 -4.19
CA ASP A 190 1.58 15.39 -3.41
C ASP A 190 1.89 14.03 -2.77
N LYS A 191 1.20 13.72 -1.67
CA LYS A 191 1.23 12.41 -1.01
C LYS A 191 0.84 11.25 -1.95
N ASP A 192 0.08 11.53 -3.00
CA ASP A 192 -0.40 10.58 -4.01
C ASP A 192 0.60 10.37 -5.15
N GLY A 193 1.81 10.91 -5.03
CA GLY A 193 2.84 10.87 -6.07
C GLY A 193 2.62 11.87 -7.20
N GLY A 194 1.57 12.69 -7.15
CA GLY A 194 1.35 13.81 -8.05
C GLY A 194 2.43 14.88 -7.90
N VAL A 195 2.77 15.54 -8.99
CA VAL A 195 3.74 16.62 -8.98
C VAL A 195 3.16 17.80 -9.75
N SER A 196 3.16 18.98 -9.13
CA SER A 196 2.72 20.21 -9.79
C SER A 196 3.68 20.64 -10.90
N ASP A 197 3.20 21.53 -11.74
CA ASP A 197 4.05 22.25 -12.66
C ASP A 197 5.10 23.07 -11.89
N MET A 198 6.28 23.15 -12.47
CA MET A 198 7.39 23.90 -11.92
C MET A 198 7.19 25.39 -12.18
N LYS A 199 7.34 26.22 -11.15
CA LYS A 199 7.27 27.68 -11.22
C LYS A 199 8.61 28.29 -10.85
N GLN A 200 8.92 29.45 -11.45
CA GLN A 200 10.09 30.20 -11.02
C GLN A 200 9.81 30.77 -9.63
N HIS A 201 10.73 30.53 -8.73
CA HIS A 201 10.67 31.02 -7.35
C HIS A 201 11.42 32.36 -7.24
N PHE A 202 10.74 33.37 -6.73
CA PHE A 202 11.33 34.68 -6.48
C PHE A 202 11.41 34.87 -4.98
N PHE A 203 12.63 34.95 -4.46
CA PHE A 203 12.82 35.41 -3.08
C PHE A 203 12.40 36.88 -2.99
N GLY A 204 11.26 37.13 -2.31
CA GLY A 204 10.78 38.49 -2.05
C GLY A 204 11.60 39.17 -0.95
#